data_2848a5d206aa9263eefa25c2db82d369
#
_entry.id   2848a5d206aa9263eefa25c2db82d369
#
_cell.length_a   1.000
_cell.length_b   1.000
_cell.length_c   1.000
_cell.angle_alpha   90.00
_cell.angle_beta   90.00
_cell.angle_gamma   90.00
#
_symmetry.space_group_name_H-M   'P 1'
#
loop_
_entity.id
_entity.type
_entity.pdbx_description
1 polymer ?
#
loop_
_entity_poly.entity_id
_entity_poly.type
_entity_poly.pdbx_seq_one_letter_code
_entity_poly.pdbx_strand_id
1 'polypeptide(L)'
;MINYVAEIEKNSKPFVYKKIRGIFASQSFYNVLLQTNMYLDSTKKQEIFAKYGKSNTDTGSPEAQIALFSYRISHLTQHLKSNKKDYNTERALRVLVGKRRRLLDYLIDKDIERYRAIIKELGIRK
;
A
#
# COMPACT_ATOMS: atom_id res chain seq x y z
N MET A 1 -13.86 -21.44 -10.30
CA MET A 1 -13.56 -21.29 -8.86
C MET A 1 -12.45 -22.21 -8.33
N ILE A 2 -12.23 -23.36 -8.93
CA ILE A 2 -11.26 -24.37 -8.44
C ILE A 2 -9.80 -24.01 -8.78
N ASN A 3 -9.55 -23.22 -9.82
CA ASN A 3 -8.18 -22.89 -10.28
C ASN A 3 -7.47 -21.79 -9.46
N TYR A 4 -8.19 -20.97 -8.72
CA TYR A 4 -7.59 -19.92 -7.86
C TYR A 4 -6.87 -20.48 -6.64
N VAL A 5 -7.35 -21.60 -6.09
CA VAL A 5 -6.74 -22.25 -4.92
C VAL A 5 -5.39 -22.88 -5.28
N ALA A 6 -5.28 -23.46 -6.47
CA ALA A 6 -4.05 -24.10 -6.94
C ALA A 6 -2.92 -23.10 -7.26
N GLU A 7 -3.26 -21.84 -7.63
CA GLU A 7 -2.30 -20.80 -7.95
C GLU A 7 -1.73 -20.14 -6.70
N ILE A 8 -2.52 -20.07 -5.62
CA ILE A 8 -2.09 -19.60 -4.31
C ILE A 8 -1.17 -20.62 -3.62
N GLU A 9 -1.37 -21.92 -3.85
CA GLU A 9 -0.50 -22.98 -3.31
C GLU A 9 0.93 -22.92 -3.86
N LYS A 10 1.15 -22.39 -5.06
CA LYS A 10 2.48 -22.28 -5.67
C LYS A 10 3.32 -21.10 -5.16
N ASN A 11 2.69 -20.04 -4.61
CA ASN A 11 3.38 -18.81 -4.23
C ASN A 11 3.48 -18.55 -2.72
N SER A 12 2.84 -19.35 -1.87
CA SER A 12 2.93 -19.20 -0.42
C SER A 12 4.06 -20.07 0.17
N LYS A 13 4.90 -19.45 0.99
CA LYS A 13 5.98 -20.17 1.68
C LYS A 13 5.40 -21.35 2.48
N PRO A 14 5.93 -22.57 2.33
CA PRO A 14 5.34 -23.80 2.89
C PRO A 14 5.23 -23.84 4.42
N PHE A 15 5.96 -22.98 5.12
CA PHE A 15 5.97 -22.91 6.58
C PHE A 15 4.70 -22.28 7.18
N VAL A 16 4.11 -21.30 6.50
CA VAL A 16 2.90 -20.61 6.97
C VAL A 16 1.65 -21.48 6.76
N TYR A 17 1.64 -22.25 5.69
CA TYR A 17 0.52 -23.13 5.33
C TYR A 17 0.31 -24.27 6.31
N LYS A 18 1.39 -24.88 6.82
CA LYS A 18 1.33 -26.04 7.76
C LYS A 18 0.77 -25.66 9.14
N LYS A 19 0.97 -24.40 9.57
CA LYS A 19 0.49 -23.91 10.87
C LYS A 19 -0.97 -23.46 10.84
N ILE A 20 -1.49 -23.10 9.68
CA ILE A 20 -2.87 -22.60 9.49
C ILE A 20 -3.88 -23.72 9.27
N ARG A 21 -3.44 -24.90 8.80
CA ARG A 21 -4.30 -26.07 8.52
C ARG A 21 -4.99 -26.67 9.76
N GLY A 22 -4.54 -26.31 10.96
CA GLY A 22 -5.08 -26.80 12.24
C GLY A 22 -6.04 -25.85 12.95
N ILE A 23 -6.21 -24.61 12.48
CA ILE A 23 -7.01 -23.60 13.17
C ILE A 23 -8.02 -22.99 12.19
N PHE A 24 -9.22 -23.56 12.18
CA PHE A 24 -10.46 -23.04 11.59
C PHE A 24 -10.43 -22.65 10.10
N ALA A 25 -10.86 -23.58 9.26
CA ALA A 25 -11.26 -23.36 7.88
C ALA A 25 -12.64 -22.67 7.79
N SER A 26 -12.79 -21.45 8.31
CA SER A 26 -13.95 -20.66 7.95
C SER A 26 -13.58 -19.74 6.78
N GLN A 27 -14.42 -19.71 5.74
CA GLN A 27 -14.29 -18.86 4.56
C GLN A 27 -14.08 -17.38 4.97
N SER A 28 -14.62 -16.98 6.11
CA SER A 28 -14.45 -15.65 6.68
C SER A 28 -13.00 -15.36 7.10
N PHE A 29 -12.29 -16.34 7.67
CA PHE A 29 -10.88 -16.18 8.07
C PHE A 29 -9.96 -16.09 6.87
N TYR A 30 -10.26 -16.83 5.80
CA TYR A 30 -9.54 -16.76 4.53
C TYR A 30 -9.70 -15.40 3.85
N ASN A 31 -10.90 -14.84 3.88
CA ASN A 31 -11.17 -13.53 3.32
C ASN A 31 -10.47 -12.41 4.11
N VAL A 32 -10.40 -12.52 5.44
CA VAL A 32 -9.67 -11.58 6.30
C VAL A 32 -8.16 -11.68 6.04
N LEU A 33 -7.61 -12.90 5.90
CA LEU A 33 -6.18 -13.11 5.61
C LEU A 33 -5.79 -12.57 4.22
N LEU A 34 -6.64 -12.75 3.23
CA LEU A 34 -6.46 -12.18 1.88
C LEU A 34 -6.52 -10.64 1.91
N GLN A 35 -7.41 -10.06 2.69
CA GLN A 35 -7.53 -8.61 2.81
C GLN A 35 -6.33 -7.96 3.54
N THR A 36 -5.73 -8.64 4.53
CA THR A 36 -4.61 -8.08 5.30
C THR A 36 -3.30 -8.04 4.53
N ASN A 37 -3.11 -8.92 3.53
CA ASN A 37 -1.88 -8.96 2.73
C ASN A 37 -1.97 -8.20 1.40
N MET A 38 -3.15 -7.77 0.97
CA MET A 38 -3.38 -7.27 -0.39
C MET A 38 -3.20 -5.77 -0.58
N TYR A 39 -3.07 -4.97 0.48
CA TYR A 39 -3.05 -3.52 0.30
C TYR A 39 -1.73 -2.96 -0.27
N LEU A 40 -0.68 -3.75 -0.31
CA LEU A 40 0.58 -3.37 -0.94
C LEU A 40 1.24 -4.58 -1.61
N ASP A 41 0.55 -5.13 -2.59
CA ASP A 41 1.07 -6.18 -3.42
C ASP A 41 2.28 -5.69 -4.23
N SER A 42 3.18 -6.61 -4.53
CA SER A 42 4.39 -6.38 -5.32
C SER A 42 4.07 -5.77 -6.69
N THR A 43 3.01 -6.26 -7.34
CA THR A 43 2.52 -5.76 -8.62
C THR A 43 2.07 -4.30 -8.53
N LYS A 44 1.30 -3.93 -7.51
CA LYS A 44 0.88 -2.53 -7.29
C LYS A 44 2.02 -1.59 -7.01
N LYS A 45 3.05 -2.04 -6.31
CA LYS A 45 4.28 -1.25 -6.16
C LYS A 45 4.94 -0.97 -7.49
N GLN A 46 5.11 -2.02 -8.31
CA GLN A 46 5.74 -1.88 -9.63
C GLN A 46 4.94 -0.96 -10.54
N GLU A 47 3.61 -1.07 -10.56
CA GLU A 47 2.73 -0.16 -11.30
C GLU A 47 2.93 1.31 -10.88
N ILE A 48 2.97 1.58 -9.57
CA ILE A 48 3.19 2.92 -9.04
C ILE A 48 4.57 3.45 -9.43
N PHE A 49 5.61 2.63 -9.30
CA PHE A 49 6.96 3.04 -9.69
C PHE A 49 7.12 3.21 -11.20
N ALA A 50 6.49 2.38 -12.01
CA ALA A 50 6.46 2.54 -13.45
C ALA A 50 5.76 3.84 -13.89
N LYS A 51 4.69 4.21 -13.18
CA LYS A 51 3.90 5.39 -13.52
C LYS A 51 4.53 6.71 -13.05
N TYR A 52 5.08 6.75 -11.85
CA TYR A 52 5.56 7.97 -11.19
C TYR A 52 7.08 8.05 -11.05
N GLY A 53 7.79 6.96 -11.26
CA GLY A 53 9.24 6.90 -11.27
C GLY A 53 9.82 7.09 -12.67
N LYS A 54 11.13 7.25 -12.75
CA LYS A 54 11.86 7.31 -14.03
C LYS A 54 12.00 5.92 -14.70
N SER A 55 11.89 4.84 -13.91
CA SER A 55 11.92 3.45 -14.36
C SER A 55 11.12 2.57 -13.41
N ASN A 56 10.80 1.33 -13.81
CA ASN A 56 10.09 0.35 -12.98
C ASN A 56 10.82 -0.01 -11.68
N THR A 57 12.13 0.21 -11.63
CA THR A 57 12.99 -0.05 -10.47
C THR A 57 13.33 1.21 -9.68
N ASP A 58 12.87 2.39 -10.14
CA ASP A 58 13.14 3.66 -9.47
C ASP A 58 12.26 3.85 -8.25
N THR A 59 12.77 3.37 -7.12
CA THR A 59 12.13 3.55 -5.80
C THR A 59 12.52 4.85 -5.12
N GLY A 60 13.48 5.61 -5.68
CA GLY A 60 14.10 6.77 -5.05
C GLY A 60 13.45 8.12 -5.40
N SER A 61 12.66 8.19 -6.47
CA SER A 61 12.03 9.45 -6.88
C SER A 61 11.00 9.91 -5.85
N PRO A 62 10.99 11.20 -5.49
CA PRO A 62 10.04 11.72 -4.51
C PRO A 62 8.59 11.59 -4.99
N GLU A 63 8.32 11.69 -6.28
CA GLU A 63 6.98 11.51 -6.86
C GLU A 63 6.45 10.09 -6.65
N ALA A 64 7.27 9.10 -6.95
CA ALA A 64 6.91 7.69 -6.77
C ALA A 64 6.66 7.36 -5.29
N GLN A 65 7.47 7.92 -4.38
CA GLN A 65 7.26 7.75 -2.94
C GLN A 65 6.00 8.45 -2.44
N ILE A 66 5.69 9.67 -2.93
CA ILE A 66 4.46 10.39 -2.61
C ILE A 66 3.24 9.59 -3.08
N ALA A 67 3.28 9.04 -4.29
CA ALA A 67 2.21 8.21 -4.83
C ALA A 67 2.02 6.94 -3.99
N LEU A 68 3.11 6.26 -3.63
CA LEU A 68 3.08 5.07 -2.77
C LEU A 68 2.49 5.38 -1.39
N PHE A 69 2.91 6.48 -0.75
CA PHE A 69 2.36 6.87 0.54
C PHE A 69 0.88 7.25 0.44
N SER A 70 0.46 7.92 -0.62
CA SER A 70 -0.95 8.27 -0.85
C SER A 70 -1.81 7.03 -0.99
N TYR A 71 -1.35 6.04 -1.73
CA TYR A 71 -2.01 4.74 -1.85
C TYR A 71 -2.16 4.05 -0.48
N ARG A 72 -1.07 3.95 0.29
CA ARG A 72 -1.10 3.35 1.63
C ARG A 72 -2.01 4.10 2.60
N ILE A 73 -1.98 5.43 2.59
CA ILE A 73 -2.84 6.28 3.43
C ILE A 73 -4.31 6.01 3.13
N SER A 74 -4.69 5.90 1.86
CA SER A 74 -6.05 5.57 1.44
C SER A 74 -6.50 4.23 2.02
N HIS A 75 -5.68 3.19 1.90
CA HIS A 75 -5.97 1.85 2.43
C HIS A 75 -6.08 1.81 3.95
N LEU A 76 -5.12 2.44 4.66
CA LEU A 76 -5.17 2.48 6.13
C LEU A 76 -6.37 3.30 6.63
N THR A 77 -6.75 4.36 5.93
CA THR A 77 -7.96 5.12 6.24
C THR A 77 -9.21 4.27 6.10
N GLN A 78 -9.29 3.48 5.04
CA GLN A 78 -10.42 2.55 4.84
C GLN A 78 -10.47 1.47 5.93
N HIS A 79 -9.33 0.90 6.30
CA HIS A 79 -9.22 -0.06 7.40
C HIS A 79 -9.71 0.53 8.72
N LEU A 80 -9.29 1.75 9.05
CA LEU A 80 -9.67 2.43 10.29
C LEU A 80 -11.16 2.82 10.36
N LYS A 81 -11.84 2.97 9.23
CA LYS A 81 -13.31 3.16 9.22
C LYS A 81 -14.03 1.96 9.82
N SER A 82 -13.55 0.75 9.53
CA SER A 82 -14.09 -0.51 10.06
C SER A 82 -13.54 -0.84 11.46
N ASN A 83 -12.26 -0.52 11.71
CA ASN A 83 -11.52 -0.91 12.92
C ASN A 83 -11.05 0.33 13.70
N LYS A 84 -11.99 1.08 14.27
CA LYS A 84 -11.71 2.36 14.97
C LYS A 84 -10.78 2.27 16.18
N LYS A 85 -10.64 1.08 16.79
CA LYS A 85 -9.80 0.85 17.98
C LYS A 85 -8.38 0.35 17.65
N ASP A 86 -7.98 0.32 16.38
CA ASP A 86 -6.64 -0.08 15.97
C ASP A 86 -5.66 1.10 16.06
N TYR A 87 -5.18 1.37 17.28
CA TYR A 87 -4.24 2.47 17.56
C TYR A 87 -2.89 2.30 16.87
N ASN A 88 -2.46 1.07 16.59
CA ASN A 88 -1.20 0.82 15.88
C ASN A 88 -1.29 1.29 14.43
N THR A 89 -2.37 0.96 13.75
CA THR A 89 -2.63 1.42 12.38
C THR A 89 -2.87 2.93 12.34
N GLU A 90 -3.56 3.50 13.32
CA GLU A 90 -3.73 4.95 13.42
C GLU A 90 -2.38 5.68 13.54
N ARG A 91 -1.48 5.17 14.40
CA ARG A 91 -0.11 5.72 14.52
C ARG A 91 0.66 5.61 13.21
N ALA A 92 0.60 4.45 12.54
CA ALA A 92 1.26 4.25 11.25
C ALA A 92 0.72 5.21 10.18
N LEU A 93 -0.59 5.45 10.14
CA LEU A 93 -1.22 6.42 9.24
C LEU A 93 -0.66 7.83 9.45
N ARG A 94 -0.61 8.30 10.70
CA ARG A 94 -0.06 9.63 11.04
C ARG A 94 1.40 9.79 10.60
N VAL A 95 2.21 8.74 10.79
CA VAL A 95 3.63 8.74 10.34
C VAL A 95 3.72 8.84 8.82
N LEU A 96 2.90 8.11 8.06
CA LEU A 96 2.90 8.16 6.60
C LEU A 96 2.45 9.53 6.06
N VAL A 97 1.43 10.13 6.68
CA VAL A 97 0.99 11.49 6.34
C VAL A 97 2.13 12.49 6.56
N GLY A 98 2.85 12.41 7.69
CA GLY A 98 4.01 13.24 7.95
C GLY A 98 5.15 13.06 6.94
N LYS A 99 5.47 11.80 6.56
CA LYS A 99 6.48 11.51 5.53
C LYS A 99 6.09 12.08 4.16
N ARG A 100 4.82 11.91 3.76
CA ARG A 100 4.30 12.46 2.50
C ARG A 100 4.42 13.99 2.48
N ARG A 101 4.04 14.67 3.58
CA ARG A 101 4.16 16.13 3.68
C ARG A 101 5.60 16.59 3.48
N ARG A 102 6.57 15.99 4.16
CA ARG A 102 8.00 16.35 4.01
C ARG A 102 8.50 16.21 2.57
N LEU A 103 8.06 15.17 1.85
CA LEU A 103 8.43 15.02 0.43
C LEU A 103 7.77 16.06 -0.46
N LEU A 104 6.54 16.47 -0.15
CA LEU A 104 5.87 17.56 -0.87
C LEU A 104 6.56 18.89 -0.61
N ASP A 105 6.94 19.19 0.65
CA ASP A 105 7.70 20.40 1.01
C ASP A 105 9.06 20.41 0.27
N TYR A 106 9.75 19.26 0.22
CA TYR A 106 10.99 19.11 -0.56
C TYR A 106 10.80 19.42 -2.05
N LEU A 107 9.69 18.96 -2.67
CA LEU A 107 9.41 19.25 -4.08
C LEU A 107 9.10 20.73 -4.31
N ILE A 108 8.44 21.41 -3.38
CA ILE A 108 8.20 22.86 -3.46
C ILE A 108 9.52 23.61 -3.54
N ASP A 109 10.48 23.23 -2.68
CA ASP A 109 11.78 23.89 -2.60
C ASP A 109 12.68 23.60 -3.82
N LYS A 110 12.52 22.44 -4.44
CA LYS A 110 13.38 22.00 -5.56
C LYS A 110 12.78 22.29 -6.93
N ASP A 111 11.49 22.03 -7.11
CA ASP A 111 10.82 22.12 -8.41
C ASP A 111 9.30 22.26 -8.23
N ILE A 112 8.83 23.48 -8.32
CA ILE A 112 7.43 23.82 -8.13
C ILE A 112 6.51 23.23 -9.23
N GLU A 113 7.04 23.01 -10.44
CA GLU A 113 6.24 22.44 -11.53
C GLU A 113 5.96 20.97 -11.29
N ARG A 114 6.96 20.20 -10.88
CA ARG A 114 6.82 18.79 -10.48
C ARG A 114 5.85 18.65 -9.29
N TYR A 115 5.93 19.55 -8.32
CA TYR A 115 4.99 19.60 -7.21
C TYR A 115 3.55 19.81 -7.69
N ARG A 116 3.31 20.78 -8.58
CA ARG A 116 1.97 21.05 -9.12
C ARG A 116 1.42 19.87 -9.93
N ALA A 117 2.28 19.23 -10.72
CA ALA A 117 1.91 18.06 -11.50
C ALA A 117 1.44 16.90 -10.62
N ILE A 118 2.24 16.53 -9.59
CA ILE A 118 1.90 15.40 -8.71
C ILE A 118 0.65 15.66 -7.86
N ILE A 119 0.44 16.88 -7.38
CA ILE A 119 -0.77 17.23 -6.63
C ILE A 119 -2.01 17.12 -7.50
N LYS A 120 -1.95 17.63 -8.73
CA LYS A 120 -3.06 17.55 -9.69
C LYS A 120 -3.39 16.10 -10.02
N GLU A 121 -2.37 15.28 -10.25
CA GLU A 121 -2.55 13.88 -10.64
C GLU A 121 -3.12 13.01 -9.51
N LEU A 122 -2.63 13.19 -8.29
CA LEU A 122 -3.08 12.44 -7.12
C LEU A 122 -4.33 13.04 -6.45
N GLY A 123 -4.81 14.20 -6.89
CA GLY A 123 -5.95 14.89 -6.30
C GLY A 123 -5.75 15.24 -4.81
N ILE A 124 -4.50 15.50 -4.40
CA ILE A 124 -4.17 15.80 -3.01
C ILE A 124 -4.52 17.26 -2.72
N ARG A 125 -5.32 17.48 -1.68
CA ARG A 125 -5.56 18.82 -1.18
C ARG A 125 -4.33 19.32 -0.41
N LYS A 126 -3.96 20.57 -0.66
CA LYS A 126 -2.89 21.28 0.04
C LYS A 126 -3.23 21.50 1.51
#